data_8255a01a082865c1b3e2e33b177d0467
#
_entry.id   8255a01a082865c1b3e2e33b177d0467
#
_cell.length_a   1.000
_cell.length_b   1.000
_cell.length_c   1.000
_cell.angle_alpha   90.00
_cell.angle_beta   90.00
_cell.angle_gamma   90.00
#
_symmetry.space_group_name_H-M   'P 1'
#
loop_
_entity.id
_entity.type
_entity.pdbx_description
1 polymer ?
#
loop_
_entity_poly.entity_id
_entity_poly.type
_entity_poly.pdbx_seq_one_letter_code
_entity_poly.pdbx_strand_id
1 'polypeptide(L)'
;PELYRVLQPGRVACIHVKDRIVPGGINGLGFRTLHPFHAEALSHYQQHGFAFLGMITVVTDVVRENNQTYRLSWSEQVKDGSSMGVGVPEYVLILRKPQTDSSKGYADDRIAKSKDDYTLGRWQVDAHGFWRSNGDRHLTPEEFAGLTHAEMFRLFRDHNLANVYDYEDHVQLADSLRAEGKLPV
;
A
#
# COMPACT_ATOMS: atom_id res chain seq x y z
N PRO A 1 15.10 15.64 7.62
CA PRO A 1 16.56 15.54 7.80
C PRO A 1 16.97 14.36 8.68
N GLU A 2 16.30 14.16 9.83
CA GLU A 2 16.71 13.16 10.82
C GLU A 2 16.59 11.71 10.31
N LEU A 3 15.49 11.35 9.65
CA LEU A 3 15.34 10.03 9.05
C LEU A 3 16.47 9.72 8.06
N TYR A 4 16.84 10.71 7.23
CA TYR A 4 17.95 10.55 6.29
C TYR A 4 19.29 10.36 7.01
N ARG A 5 19.50 11.07 8.13
CA ARG A 5 20.72 10.97 8.92
C ARG A 5 20.90 9.59 9.53
N VAL A 6 19.84 9.02 10.12
CA VAL A 6 19.91 7.76 10.87
C VAL A 6 19.82 6.52 9.98
N LEU A 7 19.15 6.60 8.82
CA LEU A 7 19.05 5.47 7.91
C LEU A 7 20.40 5.15 7.28
N GLN A 8 20.80 3.89 7.27
CA GLN A 8 22.03 3.46 6.62
C GLN A 8 21.94 3.66 5.09
N PRO A 9 23.05 4.04 4.42
CA PRO A 9 23.09 4.19 2.98
C PRO A 9 22.73 2.89 2.25
N GLY A 10 21.87 3.03 1.24
CA GLY A 10 21.33 1.91 0.47
C GLY A 10 20.12 1.22 1.09
N ARG A 11 19.65 1.65 2.26
CA ARG A 11 18.46 1.08 2.92
C ARG A 11 17.18 1.82 2.55
N VAL A 12 16.08 1.12 2.78
CA VAL A 12 14.72 1.55 2.42
C VAL A 12 13.99 2.06 3.67
N ALA A 13 13.21 3.12 3.49
CA ALA A 13 12.22 3.58 4.44
C ALA A 13 10.83 3.46 3.83
N CYS A 14 9.88 2.91 4.57
CA CYS A 14 8.47 2.86 4.21
C CYS A 14 7.70 3.87 5.06
N ILE A 15 7.05 4.83 4.42
CA ILE A 15 6.34 5.91 5.10
C ILE A 15 4.86 5.78 4.82
N HIS A 16 4.09 5.49 5.86
CA HIS A 16 2.65 5.36 5.77
C HIS A 16 2.00 6.74 5.97
N VAL A 17 1.20 7.16 5.01
CA VAL A 17 0.53 8.47 5.01
C VAL A 17 -0.90 8.34 4.49
N LYS A 18 -1.73 9.30 4.86
CA LYS A 18 -3.10 9.43 4.37
C LYS A 18 -3.36 10.90 4.01
N ASP A 19 -4.03 11.12 2.90
CA ASP A 19 -4.47 12.45 2.50
C ASP A 19 -5.43 13.06 3.50
N ARG A 20 -5.52 14.38 3.52
CA ARG A 20 -6.33 15.12 4.48
C ARG A 20 -7.54 15.74 3.82
N ILE A 21 -8.69 15.59 4.48
CA ILE A 21 -9.92 16.29 4.07
C ILE A 21 -9.82 17.74 4.49
N VAL A 22 -10.07 18.63 3.56
CA VAL A 22 -10.16 20.08 3.79
C VAL A 22 -11.63 20.46 3.77
N PRO A 23 -12.20 20.91 4.90
CA PRO A 23 -13.58 21.37 4.98
C PRO A 23 -13.85 22.57 4.05
N GLY A 24 -15.06 22.64 3.49
CA GLY A 24 -15.47 23.70 2.57
C GLY A 24 -15.42 25.12 3.14
N GLY A 25 -15.59 25.24 4.46
CA GLY A 25 -15.43 26.54 5.15
C GLY A 25 -13.97 27.00 5.28
N ILE A 26 -12.99 26.06 5.18
CA ILE A 26 -11.57 26.38 5.24
C ILE A 26 -11.03 26.73 3.85
N ASN A 27 -11.43 25.98 2.82
CA ASN A 27 -10.96 26.21 1.45
C ASN A 27 -11.74 27.32 0.70
N GLY A 28 -12.83 27.82 1.26
CA GLY A 28 -13.66 28.86 0.66
C GLY A 28 -14.54 28.40 -0.52
N LEU A 29 -14.57 27.11 -0.84
CA LEU A 29 -15.31 26.55 -1.98
C LEU A 29 -16.72 26.09 -1.62
N GLY A 30 -17.09 26.06 -0.34
CA GLY A 30 -18.37 25.57 0.15
C GLY A 30 -18.52 24.06 0.17
N PHE A 31 -17.63 23.30 -0.45
CA PHE A 31 -17.60 21.85 -0.44
C PHE A 31 -16.22 21.31 0.00
N ARG A 32 -16.18 20.06 0.43
CA ARG A 32 -14.94 19.40 0.89
C ARG A 32 -14.01 19.13 -0.27
N THR A 33 -12.72 19.32 -0.04
CA THR A 33 -11.64 18.93 -0.96
C THR A 33 -10.62 18.05 -0.26
N LEU A 34 -9.66 17.53 -1.00
CA LEU A 34 -8.52 16.80 -0.45
C LEU A 34 -7.25 17.65 -0.55
N HIS A 35 -6.47 17.59 0.52
CA HIS A 35 -5.07 17.99 0.47
C HIS A 35 -4.21 16.74 0.19
N PRO A 36 -3.47 16.69 -0.93
CA PRO A 36 -2.72 15.51 -1.34
C PRO A 36 -1.41 15.36 -0.53
N PHE A 37 -1.57 15.04 0.75
CA PHE A 37 -0.45 14.98 1.70
C PHE A 37 0.61 13.96 1.29
N HIS A 38 0.21 12.85 0.65
CA HIS A 38 1.17 11.87 0.13
C HIS A 38 2.13 12.46 -0.91
N ALA A 39 1.63 13.32 -1.80
CA ALA A 39 2.44 13.95 -2.84
C ALA A 39 3.40 15.00 -2.24
N GLU A 40 2.92 15.77 -1.28
CA GLU A 40 3.73 16.74 -0.55
C GLU A 40 4.84 16.04 0.26
N ALA A 41 4.48 14.99 0.99
CA ALA A 41 5.44 14.17 1.73
C ALA A 41 6.50 13.57 0.81
N LEU A 42 6.10 13.01 -0.33
CA LEU A 42 7.03 12.48 -1.33
C LEU A 42 8.01 13.54 -1.81
N SER A 43 7.51 14.71 -2.21
CA SER A 43 8.34 15.83 -2.66
C SER A 43 9.33 16.26 -1.57
N HIS A 44 8.85 16.35 -0.32
CA HIS A 44 9.71 16.71 0.82
C HIS A 44 10.84 15.69 1.05
N TYR A 45 10.54 14.39 1.00
CA TYR A 45 11.58 13.37 1.16
C TYR A 45 12.60 13.38 0.01
N GLN A 46 12.15 13.59 -1.23
CA GLN A 46 13.05 13.70 -2.37
C GLN A 46 13.98 14.92 -2.24
N GLN A 47 13.48 16.06 -1.78
CA GLN A 47 14.30 17.25 -1.48
C GLN A 47 15.36 16.99 -0.40
N HIS A 48 15.14 16.00 0.46
CA HIS A 48 16.11 15.58 1.47
C HIS A 48 17.02 14.43 1.02
N GLY A 49 17.04 14.12 -0.28
CA GLY A 49 17.98 13.19 -0.89
C GLY A 49 17.50 11.74 -0.99
N PHE A 50 16.25 11.44 -0.62
CA PHE A 50 15.70 10.11 -0.84
C PHE A 50 15.35 9.88 -2.31
N ALA A 51 15.60 8.67 -2.80
CA ALA A 51 15.09 8.18 -4.07
C ALA A 51 13.73 7.53 -3.86
N PHE A 52 12.76 7.84 -4.71
CA PHE A 52 11.46 7.20 -4.72
C PHE A 52 11.52 5.88 -5.48
N LEU A 53 11.14 4.78 -4.85
CA LEU A 53 11.11 3.44 -5.45
C LEU A 53 9.71 3.04 -5.90
N GLY A 54 8.67 3.50 -5.20
CA GLY A 54 7.30 3.15 -5.52
C GLY A 54 6.34 3.51 -4.39
N MET A 55 5.06 3.26 -4.63
CA MET A 55 3.98 3.53 -3.70
C MET A 55 3.00 2.36 -3.68
N ILE A 56 2.60 1.96 -2.50
CA ILE A 56 1.52 0.98 -2.30
C ILE A 56 0.29 1.75 -1.84
N THR A 57 -0.84 1.49 -2.48
CA THR A 57 -2.14 2.04 -2.05
C THR A 57 -2.83 1.02 -1.16
N VAL A 58 -3.16 1.44 0.05
CA VAL A 58 -3.95 0.63 0.99
C VAL A 58 -5.40 1.06 0.88
N VAL A 59 -6.23 0.17 0.36
CA VAL A 59 -7.67 0.41 0.18
C VAL A 59 -8.42 -0.18 1.36
N THR A 60 -9.21 0.65 2.03
CA THR A 60 -10.05 0.25 3.16
C THR A 60 -11.53 0.31 2.78
N ASP A 61 -12.37 -0.43 3.51
CA ASP A 61 -13.82 -0.39 3.34
C ASP A 61 -14.36 0.99 3.73
N VAL A 62 -14.88 1.73 2.75
CA VAL A 62 -15.40 3.08 2.94
C VAL A 62 -16.63 3.15 3.86
N VAL A 63 -17.35 2.05 4.05
CA VAL A 63 -18.50 1.99 4.97
C VAL A 63 -18.02 1.88 6.42
N ARG A 64 -16.98 1.09 6.67
CA ARG A 64 -16.35 0.97 8.01
C ARG A 64 -15.61 2.23 8.40
N GLU A 65 -14.96 2.87 7.44
CA GLU A 65 -14.14 4.07 7.58
C GLU A 65 -14.97 5.36 7.42
N ASN A 66 -16.29 5.29 7.60
CA ASN A 66 -17.22 6.39 7.29
C ASN A 66 -16.82 7.74 7.92
N ASN A 67 -16.25 7.74 9.10
CA ASN A 67 -15.78 8.97 9.79
C ASN A 67 -14.49 9.54 9.19
N GLN A 68 -13.78 8.78 8.37
CA GLN A 68 -12.50 9.16 7.78
C GLN A 68 -12.58 9.31 6.27
N THR A 69 -13.73 9.04 5.67
CA THR A 69 -13.91 9.15 4.23
C THR A 69 -14.29 10.54 3.82
N TYR A 70 -13.89 10.90 2.61
CA TYR A 70 -14.34 12.10 1.92
C TYR A 70 -15.81 12.00 1.48
N ARG A 71 -16.39 10.81 1.60
CA ARG A 71 -17.73 10.47 1.16
C ARG A 71 -18.81 11.04 2.11
N LEU A 72 -19.90 11.51 1.52
CA LEU A 72 -21.09 11.89 2.29
C LEU A 72 -21.87 10.66 2.78
N SER A 73 -22.58 10.80 3.90
CA SER A 73 -23.52 9.80 4.39
C SER A 73 -24.72 9.63 3.47
N TRP A 74 -25.43 8.51 3.62
CA TRP A 74 -26.62 8.22 2.83
C TRP A 74 -27.65 9.36 2.83
N SER A 75 -27.92 9.95 3.98
CA SER A 75 -28.88 11.06 4.13
C SER A 75 -28.52 12.31 3.31
N GLU A 76 -27.23 12.58 3.13
CA GLU A 76 -26.76 13.69 2.31
C GLU A 76 -26.77 13.33 0.82
N GLN A 77 -26.49 12.07 0.49
CA GLN A 77 -26.57 11.57 -0.90
C GLN A 77 -27.99 11.64 -1.47
N VAL A 78 -29.00 11.38 -0.63
CA VAL A 78 -30.41 11.46 -1.02
C VAL A 78 -30.83 12.90 -1.32
N LYS A 79 -30.22 13.89 -0.67
CA LYS A 79 -30.51 15.31 -0.93
C LYS A 79 -29.91 15.77 -2.26
N ASP A 80 -28.63 15.60 -2.41
CA ASP A 80 -27.87 15.95 -3.62
C ASP A 80 -26.49 15.31 -3.59
N GLY A 81 -26.21 14.43 -4.57
CA GLY A 81 -24.91 13.76 -4.69
C GLY A 81 -23.78 14.62 -5.23
N SER A 82 -24.03 15.88 -5.61
CA SER A 82 -23.02 16.75 -6.25
C SER A 82 -21.84 17.11 -5.34
N SER A 83 -22.02 17.06 -4.01
CA SER A 83 -20.94 17.28 -3.05
C SER A 83 -20.24 16.00 -2.61
N MET A 84 -20.54 14.87 -3.26
CA MET A 84 -19.91 13.59 -2.97
C MET A 84 -18.44 13.57 -3.36
N GLY A 85 -17.59 13.11 -2.43
CA GLY A 85 -16.22 12.74 -2.72
C GLY A 85 -16.02 11.22 -2.84
N VAL A 86 -14.82 10.82 -3.17
CA VAL A 86 -14.38 9.41 -3.17
C VAL A 86 -13.87 9.01 -1.77
N GLY A 87 -13.72 7.71 -1.52
CA GLY A 87 -13.02 7.23 -0.35
C GLY A 87 -11.56 7.71 -0.35
N VAL A 88 -10.99 7.94 0.83
CA VAL A 88 -9.60 8.37 0.98
C VAL A 88 -8.73 7.16 1.26
N PRO A 89 -7.96 6.66 0.29
CA PRO A 89 -7.02 5.57 0.52
C PRO A 89 -5.86 6.02 1.42
N GLU A 90 -5.10 5.04 1.90
CA GLU A 90 -3.83 5.27 2.54
C GLU A 90 -2.70 4.89 1.61
N TYR A 91 -1.52 5.45 1.81
CA TYR A 91 -0.37 5.25 0.95
C TYR A 91 0.84 4.85 1.76
N VAL A 92 1.58 3.85 1.27
CA VAL A 92 2.91 3.55 1.78
C VAL A 92 3.92 3.97 0.72
N LEU A 93 4.64 5.06 1.00
CA LEU A 93 5.70 5.56 0.15
C LEU A 93 6.96 4.73 0.41
N ILE A 94 7.53 4.15 -0.63
CA ILE A 94 8.76 3.36 -0.55
C ILE A 94 9.91 4.22 -1.03
N LEU A 95 10.78 4.58 -0.11
CA LEU A 95 11.89 5.50 -0.32
C LEU A 95 13.21 4.79 -0.03
N ARG A 96 14.26 5.14 -0.76
CA ARG A 96 15.60 4.60 -0.52
C ARG A 96 16.59 5.73 -0.29
N LYS A 97 17.39 5.63 0.77
CA LYS A 97 18.59 6.43 0.88
C LYS A 97 19.62 5.87 -0.09
N PRO A 98 20.17 6.68 -1.02
CA PRO A 98 21.22 6.21 -1.92
C PRO A 98 22.42 5.63 -1.16
N GLN A 99 23.08 4.67 -1.75
CA GLN A 99 24.39 4.18 -1.31
C GLN A 99 25.47 5.23 -1.57
N THR A 100 26.61 5.15 -0.89
CA THR A 100 27.71 6.12 -1.05
C THR A 100 28.41 5.97 -2.39
N ASP A 101 28.57 4.76 -2.87
CA ASP A 101 29.18 4.47 -4.16
C ASP A 101 28.10 4.26 -5.22
N SER A 102 27.85 5.27 -6.04
CA SER A 102 26.83 5.24 -7.10
C SER A 102 27.14 4.24 -8.23
N SER A 103 28.36 3.71 -8.33
CA SER A 103 28.71 2.67 -9.29
C SER A 103 28.17 1.28 -8.87
N LYS A 104 27.73 1.12 -7.64
CA LYS A 104 27.18 -0.11 -7.08
C LYS A 104 25.67 0.03 -6.86
N GLY A 105 24.92 -1.01 -7.19
CA GLY A 105 23.47 -1.03 -6.98
C GLY A 105 23.03 -1.47 -5.58
N TYR A 106 23.96 -1.88 -4.72
CA TYR A 106 23.67 -2.47 -3.42
C TYR A 106 23.89 -1.45 -2.28
N ALA A 107 23.36 -1.76 -1.10
CA ALA A 107 23.66 -1.01 0.11
C ALA A 107 25.18 -1.11 0.45
N ASP A 108 25.68 -0.10 1.15
CA ASP A 108 27.08 -0.07 1.58
C ASP A 108 27.41 -1.27 2.47
N ASP A 109 26.52 -1.58 3.40
CA ASP A 109 26.58 -2.75 4.25
C ASP A 109 25.59 -3.81 3.73
N ARG A 110 26.11 -4.83 3.06
CA ARG A 110 25.31 -5.86 2.38
C ARG A 110 24.89 -6.95 3.35
N ILE A 111 23.62 -7.33 3.30
CA ILE A 111 23.12 -8.55 3.95
C ILE A 111 22.92 -9.62 2.88
N ALA A 112 23.93 -10.45 2.70
CA ALA A 112 23.85 -11.58 1.78
C ALA A 112 23.06 -12.73 2.44
N LYS A 113 22.27 -13.43 1.65
CA LYS A 113 21.59 -14.69 2.03
C LYS A 113 22.22 -15.84 1.25
N SER A 114 22.29 -17.01 1.85
CA SER A 114 22.65 -18.21 1.10
C SER A 114 21.50 -18.62 0.18
N LYS A 115 21.82 -19.32 -0.91
CA LYS A 115 20.79 -19.86 -1.81
C LYS A 115 19.98 -20.99 -1.18
N ASP A 116 20.55 -21.66 -0.17
CA ASP A 116 19.89 -22.73 0.55
C ASP A 116 18.85 -22.17 1.54
N ASP A 117 19.17 -21.03 2.18
CA ASP A 117 18.25 -20.35 3.11
C ASP A 117 17.17 -19.54 2.38
N TYR A 118 17.51 -18.99 1.21
CA TYR A 118 16.60 -18.17 0.41
C TYR A 118 16.49 -18.75 -1.02
N THR A 119 15.64 -19.76 -1.14
CA THR A 119 15.46 -20.52 -2.38
C THR A 119 14.69 -19.72 -3.44
N LEU A 120 14.76 -20.16 -4.71
CA LEU A 120 13.98 -19.58 -5.80
C LEU A 120 12.47 -19.64 -5.52
N GLY A 121 11.99 -20.75 -4.95
CA GLY A 121 10.58 -20.89 -4.57
C GLY A 121 10.19 -19.87 -3.51
N ARG A 122 11.04 -19.67 -2.50
CA ARG A 122 10.82 -18.62 -1.49
C ARG A 122 10.75 -17.24 -2.11
N TRP A 123 11.69 -16.91 -3.02
CA TRP A 123 11.67 -15.63 -3.72
C TRP A 123 10.38 -15.42 -4.53
N GLN A 124 9.86 -16.44 -5.19
CA GLN A 124 8.61 -16.31 -5.95
C GLN A 124 7.41 -15.99 -5.05
N VAL A 125 7.30 -16.65 -3.90
CA VAL A 125 6.24 -16.35 -2.93
C VAL A 125 6.37 -14.91 -2.40
N ASP A 126 7.59 -14.52 -2.00
CA ASP A 126 7.86 -13.15 -1.54
C ASP A 126 7.53 -12.12 -2.63
N ALA A 127 7.88 -12.39 -3.90
CA ALA A 127 7.59 -11.50 -5.02
C ALA A 127 6.08 -11.35 -5.25
N HIS A 128 5.31 -12.43 -5.16
CA HIS A 128 3.86 -12.38 -5.25
C HIS A 128 3.21 -11.68 -4.05
N GLY A 129 3.77 -11.82 -2.86
CA GLY A 129 3.27 -11.19 -1.65
C GLY A 129 3.58 -9.70 -1.56
N PHE A 130 4.82 -9.30 -1.86
CA PHE A 130 5.31 -7.95 -1.56
C PHE A 130 5.53 -7.07 -2.78
N TRP A 131 5.83 -7.65 -3.94
CA TRP A 131 6.25 -6.90 -5.12
C TRP A 131 5.20 -6.90 -6.21
N ARG A 132 3.95 -7.09 -5.84
CA ARG A 132 2.86 -6.89 -6.78
C ARG A 132 3.00 -5.50 -7.40
N SER A 133 2.95 -5.46 -8.72
CA SER A 133 2.62 -4.20 -9.38
C SER A 133 1.30 -3.70 -8.78
N ASN A 134 1.12 -2.39 -8.64
CA ASN A 134 -0.07 -1.74 -8.08
C ASN A 134 -1.40 -2.05 -8.80
N GLY A 135 -1.46 -3.11 -9.55
CA GLY A 135 -2.64 -3.72 -10.06
C GLY A 135 -2.88 -5.02 -9.29
N ASP A 136 -3.43 -4.94 -8.09
CA ASP A 136 -4.28 -6.03 -7.66
C ASP A 136 -5.30 -6.19 -8.78
N ARG A 137 -5.43 -7.43 -9.27
CA ARG A 137 -6.47 -7.74 -10.22
C ARG A 137 -7.80 -7.29 -9.62
N HIS A 138 -8.32 -6.17 -10.11
CA HIS A 138 -9.69 -5.79 -9.84
C HIS A 138 -10.59 -6.87 -10.37
N LEU A 139 -11.65 -7.20 -9.65
CA LEU A 139 -12.74 -8.00 -10.18
C LEU A 139 -13.21 -7.35 -11.47
N THR A 140 -13.40 -8.14 -12.51
CA THR A 140 -14.04 -7.62 -13.72
C THR A 140 -15.47 -7.16 -13.38
N PRO A 141 -16.08 -6.27 -14.18
CA PRO A 141 -17.46 -5.87 -13.96
C PRO A 141 -18.43 -7.06 -13.86
N GLU A 142 -18.19 -8.12 -14.61
CA GLU A 142 -18.99 -9.34 -14.62
C GLU A 142 -18.81 -10.14 -13.33
N GLU A 143 -17.57 -10.29 -12.86
CA GLU A 143 -17.26 -10.93 -11.57
C GLU A 143 -17.89 -10.16 -10.41
N PHE A 144 -17.81 -8.82 -10.44
CA PHE A 144 -18.42 -7.96 -9.44
C PHE A 144 -19.96 -8.05 -9.46
N ALA A 145 -20.57 -8.03 -10.65
CA ALA A 145 -22.01 -8.15 -10.81
C ALA A 145 -22.57 -9.51 -10.36
N GLY A 146 -21.73 -10.55 -10.38
CA GLY A 146 -22.08 -11.88 -9.88
C GLY A 146 -22.09 -12.03 -8.36
N LEU A 147 -21.55 -11.06 -7.62
CA LEU A 147 -21.48 -11.11 -6.16
C LEU A 147 -22.75 -10.57 -5.51
N THR A 148 -23.24 -11.28 -4.50
CA THR A 148 -24.27 -10.74 -3.61
C THR A 148 -23.65 -9.68 -2.67
N HIS A 149 -24.51 -8.80 -2.12
CA HIS A 149 -24.06 -7.78 -1.17
C HIS A 149 -23.34 -8.38 0.06
N ALA A 150 -23.78 -9.54 0.52
CA ALA A 150 -23.16 -10.27 1.61
C ALA A 150 -21.78 -10.83 1.26
N GLU A 151 -21.59 -11.26 0.02
CA GLU A 151 -20.27 -11.73 -0.47
C GLU A 151 -19.30 -10.58 -0.66
N MET A 152 -19.73 -9.46 -1.25
CA MET A 152 -18.93 -8.25 -1.33
C MET A 152 -18.48 -7.80 0.06
N PHE A 153 -19.41 -7.71 1.01
CA PHE A 153 -19.11 -7.31 2.38
C PHE A 153 -18.13 -8.27 3.06
N ARG A 154 -18.27 -9.56 2.83
CA ARG A 154 -17.39 -10.61 3.36
C ARG A 154 -15.99 -10.51 2.77
N LEU A 155 -15.87 -10.34 1.45
CA LEU A 155 -14.59 -10.15 0.78
C LEU A 155 -13.82 -8.94 1.35
N PHE A 156 -14.48 -7.80 1.49
CA PHE A 156 -13.87 -6.61 2.08
C PHE A 156 -13.54 -6.78 3.57
N ARG A 157 -14.42 -7.43 4.33
CA ARG A 157 -14.16 -7.73 5.74
C ARG A 157 -12.96 -8.66 5.90
N ASP A 158 -12.93 -9.74 5.15
CA ASP A 158 -11.90 -10.76 5.25
C ASP A 158 -10.56 -10.21 4.74
N HIS A 159 -10.57 -9.39 3.69
CA HIS A 159 -9.39 -8.66 3.24
C HIS A 159 -8.86 -7.70 4.31
N ASN A 160 -9.72 -7.00 5.03
CA ASN A 160 -9.33 -6.04 6.06
C ASN A 160 -8.97 -6.67 7.42
N LEU A 161 -9.49 -7.86 7.73
CA LEU A 161 -9.32 -8.48 9.04
C LEU A 161 -8.33 -9.65 9.08
N ALA A 162 -8.19 -10.35 7.95
CA ALA A 162 -7.37 -11.56 7.88
C ALA A 162 -5.96 -11.31 7.31
N ASN A 163 -5.72 -10.18 6.69
CA ASN A 163 -4.44 -9.88 6.06
C ASN A 163 -3.51 -9.04 6.94
N VAL A 164 -3.46 -9.32 8.21
CA VAL A 164 -2.22 -9.10 8.94
C VAL A 164 -1.22 -10.08 8.34
N TYR A 165 -0.25 -9.59 7.60
CA TYR A 165 0.81 -10.42 7.06
C TYR A 165 1.50 -11.14 8.22
N ASP A 166 1.30 -12.45 8.29
CA ASP A 166 2.03 -13.32 9.19
C ASP A 166 3.22 -13.92 8.42
N TYR A 167 4.41 -13.63 8.89
CA TYR A 167 5.64 -14.10 8.25
C TYR A 167 5.78 -15.62 8.34
N GLU A 168 5.37 -16.22 9.46
CA GLU A 168 5.47 -17.67 9.68
C GLU A 168 4.49 -18.44 8.80
N ASP A 169 3.26 -17.96 8.71
CA ASP A 169 2.25 -18.50 7.78
C ASP A 169 2.70 -18.40 6.33
N HIS A 170 3.33 -17.29 5.95
CA HIS A 170 3.87 -17.09 4.62
C HIS A 170 5.01 -18.08 4.30
N VAL A 171 5.92 -18.35 5.26
CA VAL A 171 6.98 -19.35 5.12
C VAL A 171 6.41 -20.74 4.96
N GLN A 172 5.44 -21.11 5.82
CA GLN A 172 4.78 -22.42 5.76
C GLN A 172 4.06 -22.65 4.44
N LEU A 173 3.37 -21.61 3.92
CA LEU A 173 2.75 -21.66 2.60
C LEU A 173 3.78 -21.88 1.49
N ALA A 174 4.90 -21.17 1.53
CA ALA A 174 5.98 -21.33 0.56
C ALA A 174 6.55 -22.75 0.56
N ASP A 175 6.79 -23.31 1.75
CA ASP A 175 7.32 -24.65 1.91
C ASP A 175 6.30 -25.73 1.47
N SER A 176 5.02 -25.55 1.75
CA SER A 176 3.98 -26.49 1.31
C SER A 176 3.83 -26.49 -0.21
N LEU A 177 3.82 -25.31 -0.84
CA LEU A 177 3.75 -25.19 -2.31
C LEU A 177 4.98 -25.78 -3.00
N ARG A 178 6.15 -25.67 -2.37
CA ARG A 178 7.38 -26.30 -2.83
C ARG A 178 7.31 -27.83 -2.74
N ALA A 179 6.84 -28.36 -1.61
CA ALA A 179 6.66 -29.80 -1.41
C ALA A 179 5.65 -30.42 -2.38
N GLU A 180 4.63 -29.64 -2.78
CA GLU A 180 3.66 -30.03 -3.79
C GLU A 180 4.18 -29.90 -5.24
N GLY A 181 5.42 -29.46 -5.45
CA GLY A 181 5.99 -29.25 -6.78
C GLY A 181 5.37 -28.07 -7.56
N LYS A 182 4.65 -27.19 -6.89
CA LYS A 182 4.02 -26.01 -7.50
C LYS A 182 4.97 -24.81 -7.59
N LEU A 183 6.10 -24.87 -6.90
CA LEU A 183 7.16 -23.88 -6.99
C LEU A 183 8.44 -24.53 -7.49
N PRO A 184 9.23 -23.88 -8.36
CA PRO A 184 10.53 -24.38 -8.78
C PRO A 184 11.48 -24.47 -7.57
N VAL A 185 12.34 -25.47 -7.64
CA VAL A 185 13.38 -25.75 -6.61
C VAL A 185 14.51 -24.73 -6.72
#